data_2d288ffceb1a4d10ed0f48aecb5f0120
#
_entry.id   2d288ffceb1a4d10ed0f48aecb5f0120
#
_cell.length_a   1.000
_cell.length_b   1.000
_cell.length_c   1.000
_cell.angle_alpha   90.00
_cell.angle_beta   90.00
_cell.angle_gamma   90.00
#
_symmetry.space_group_name_H-M   'P 1'
#
loop_
_entity.id
_entity.type
_entity.pdbx_description
1 polymer ?
#
loop_
_entity_poly.entity_id
_entity_poly.type
_entity_poly.pdbx_seq_one_letter_code
_entity_poly.pdbx_strand_id
1 'polypeptide(L)'
;MNFRESETYLLSLGNEVAAMKLGLENIRTLLHELGDPQNNYLKIQVAGTNGKGSVCAFVGSICREAGISTGIFTSPHLVSVTERIQIYGRPITEDEFAVYADKVRDASENLLADGRIEYRPTFFEQITAIALTAFAGAGVRLAILETGLGGRLDATTAAGAEIAAITQIDFDHQEYLGQTLTEIASEKAAIIHDGSAVVVGGQNHEAGTLIRKRLAQLGIEARLGDDVSVEADGSGIRFTTAFDRYEASRLGLAGRHQIENAKVAILLAETLSSYFTVSSHNISAGLADARHPGRLERQGRFLFDGAHNAAGAAALRAYLDEEIRSSLTIVFAAMREKDIAALADRLFPKASVLVLTSPDNPRAMPAEELAEFAVGYSDQLSVYLTDRVRDAIDIAQELTPGDSTILITGSLYLVGEAKKILNN
;
A
#
# COMPACT_ATOMS: atom_id res chain seq x y z
N MET A 1 -27.21 2.85 8.39
CA MET A 1 -26.99 3.03 6.93
C MET A 1 -26.82 1.68 6.24
N ASN A 2 -27.22 1.54 4.96
CA ASN A 2 -26.73 0.44 4.13
C ASN A 2 -25.32 0.76 3.59
N PHE A 3 -24.70 -0.19 2.89
CA PHE A 3 -23.33 -0.02 2.38
C PHE A 3 -23.18 1.19 1.45
N ARG A 4 -24.09 1.37 0.48
CA ARG A 4 -24.05 2.50 -0.48
C ARG A 4 -24.20 3.85 0.23
N GLU A 5 -25.06 3.93 1.25
CA GLU A 5 -25.22 5.14 2.06
C GLU A 5 -23.94 5.43 2.86
N SER A 6 -23.29 4.38 3.41
CA SER A 6 -22.03 4.49 4.15
C SER A 6 -20.89 4.99 3.25
N GLU A 7 -20.77 4.44 2.05
CA GLU A 7 -19.79 4.87 1.06
C GLU A 7 -20.03 6.33 0.64
N THR A 8 -21.28 6.70 0.33
CA THR A 8 -21.66 8.07 -0.02
C THR A 8 -21.34 9.05 1.12
N TYR A 9 -21.65 8.67 2.35
CA TYR A 9 -21.32 9.48 3.53
C TYR A 9 -19.81 9.69 3.65
N LEU A 10 -19.01 8.64 3.58
CA LEU A 10 -17.56 8.74 3.69
C LEU A 10 -16.95 9.60 2.57
N LEU A 11 -17.40 9.44 1.32
CA LEU A 11 -16.95 10.25 0.20
C LEU A 11 -17.33 11.73 0.36
N SER A 12 -18.43 12.04 1.05
CA SER A 12 -18.84 13.43 1.34
C SER A 12 -17.90 14.16 2.31
N LEU A 13 -17.06 13.43 3.06
CA LEU A 13 -16.08 14.00 3.98
C LEU A 13 -14.86 14.63 3.29
N GLY A 14 -14.83 14.56 1.98
CA GLY A 14 -13.76 15.11 1.16
C GLY A 14 -12.71 14.08 0.73
N ASN A 15 -11.82 14.52 -0.15
CA ASN A 15 -10.73 13.69 -0.67
C ASN A 15 -9.69 13.43 0.43
N GLU A 16 -9.14 12.22 0.48
CA GLU A 16 -8.13 11.76 1.46
C GLU A 16 -6.97 12.74 1.66
N VAL A 17 -6.53 13.40 0.59
CA VAL A 17 -5.36 14.29 0.60
C VAL A 17 -5.76 15.73 0.83
N ALA A 18 -6.84 16.22 0.17
CA ALA A 18 -7.26 17.62 0.26
C ALA A 18 -7.90 17.98 1.62
N ALA A 19 -8.44 16.98 2.33
CA ALA A 19 -9.07 17.13 3.64
C ALA A 19 -8.11 16.88 4.81
N MET A 20 -6.81 16.70 4.56
CA MET A 20 -5.83 16.46 5.63
C MET A 20 -5.79 17.65 6.59
N LYS A 21 -6.35 17.45 7.77
CA LYS A 21 -6.17 18.34 8.91
C LYS A 21 -5.03 17.82 9.75
N LEU A 22 -4.11 18.71 10.13
CA LEU A 22 -2.92 18.35 10.86
C LEU A 22 -3.24 18.15 12.35
N GLY A 23 -3.17 16.93 12.83
CA GLY A 23 -3.36 16.60 14.25
C GLY A 23 -3.93 15.19 14.44
N LEU A 24 -3.72 14.62 15.62
CA LEU A 24 -4.26 13.31 16.00
C LEU A 24 -5.38 13.43 17.05
N GLU A 25 -5.73 14.64 17.45
CA GLU A 25 -6.68 14.90 18.54
C GLU A 25 -8.08 14.39 18.18
N ASN A 26 -8.55 14.67 16.96
CA ASN A 26 -9.88 14.26 16.51
C ASN A 26 -10.02 12.74 16.47
N ILE A 27 -9.07 12.05 15.84
CA ILE A 27 -9.11 10.58 15.78
C ILE A 27 -8.98 9.96 17.18
N ARG A 28 -8.15 10.50 18.07
CA ARG A 28 -8.04 10.02 19.45
C ARG A 28 -9.34 10.22 20.22
N THR A 29 -9.96 11.38 20.10
CA THR A 29 -11.26 11.66 20.72
C THR A 29 -12.34 10.73 20.20
N LEU A 30 -12.36 10.48 18.88
CA LEU A 30 -13.28 9.53 18.25
C LEU A 30 -13.06 8.09 18.74
N LEU A 31 -11.81 7.63 18.79
CA LEU A 31 -11.48 6.29 19.31
C LEU A 31 -11.88 6.14 20.78
N HIS A 32 -11.67 7.17 21.60
CA HIS A 32 -12.10 7.16 23.00
C HIS A 32 -13.62 7.07 23.14
N GLU A 33 -14.37 7.81 22.32
CA GLU A 33 -15.84 7.72 22.28
C GLU A 33 -16.34 6.33 21.87
N LEU A 34 -15.58 5.65 21.01
CA LEU A 34 -15.84 4.27 20.57
C LEU A 34 -15.41 3.21 21.61
N GLY A 35 -14.86 3.62 22.78
CA GLY A 35 -14.41 2.75 23.85
C GLY A 35 -13.00 2.19 23.65
N ASP A 36 -12.13 2.94 22.97
CA ASP A 36 -10.72 2.62 22.74
C ASP A 36 -10.51 1.22 22.12
N PRO A 37 -11.17 0.90 20.97
CA PRO A 37 -11.14 -0.44 20.37
C PRO A 37 -9.73 -0.92 20.03
N GLN A 38 -8.79 0.00 19.74
CA GLN A 38 -7.40 -0.28 19.42
C GLN A 38 -6.62 -0.93 20.58
N ASN A 39 -7.11 -0.89 21.81
CA ASN A 39 -6.43 -1.47 22.97
C ASN A 39 -6.70 -2.97 23.15
N ASN A 40 -7.52 -3.59 22.30
CA ASN A 40 -7.93 -4.99 22.44
C ASN A 40 -6.99 -6.00 21.75
N TYR A 41 -5.99 -5.55 21.04
CA TYR A 41 -5.09 -6.40 20.24
C TYR A 41 -3.71 -5.79 20.06
N LEU A 42 -2.71 -6.65 19.78
CA LEU A 42 -1.36 -6.21 19.41
C LEU A 42 -1.40 -5.50 18.04
N LYS A 43 -0.53 -4.51 17.83
CA LYS A 43 -0.50 -3.75 16.58
C LYS A 43 0.90 -3.67 15.98
N ILE A 44 0.95 -3.82 14.64
CA ILE A 44 2.09 -3.46 13.81
C ILE A 44 1.68 -2.25 12.98
N GLN A 45 2.49 -1.20 12.95
CA GLN A 45 2.32 -0.09 12.03
C GLN A 45 3.45 -0.09 11.01
N VAL A 46 3.08 0.03 9.72
CA VAL A 46 4.02 -0.02 8.59
C VAL A 46 4.03 1.31 7.87
N ALA A 47 5.15 2.04 7.92
CA ALA A 47 5.37 3.27 7.18
C ALA A 47 6.49 3.09 6.13
N GLY A 48 6.55 4.00 5.17
CA GLY A 48 7.53 4.01 4.08
C GLY A 48 6.96 4.69 2.84
N THR A 49 7.75 4.81 1.80
CA THR A 49 7.27 5.29 0.50
C THR A 49 6.73 4.13 -0.31
N ASN A 50 7.56 3.15 -0.59
CA ASN A 50 7.20 1.94 -1.35
C ASN A 50 7.26 0.70 -0.45
N GLY A 51 6.49 -0.35 -0.80
CA GLY A 51 6.55 -1.65 -0.14
C GLY A 51 5.62 -1.83 1.06
N LYS A 52 4.97 -0.78 1.61
CA LYS A 52 4.08 -0.88 2.77
C LYS A 52 3.04 -1.99 2.64
N GLY A 53 2.18 -1.90 1.64
CA GLY A 53 1.12 -2.88 1.40
C GLY A 53 1.65 -4.28 1.11
N SER A 54 2.82 -4.40 0.42
CA SER A 54 3.48 -5.69 0.19
C SER A 54 3.96 -6.33 1.50
N VAL A 55 4.55 -5.54 2.41
CA VAL A 55 4.94 -6.02 3.76
C VAL A 55 3.70 -6.43 4.55
N CYS A 56 2.63 -5.62 4.55
CA CYS A 56 1.36 -6.00 5.19
C CYS A 56 0.81 -7.32 4.63
N ALA A 57 0.87 -7.52 3.31
CA ALA A 57 0.41 -8.75 2.66
C ALA A 57 1.27 -9.98 3.03
N PHE A 58 2.60 -9.84 3.06
CA PHE A 58 3.50 -10.92 3.50
C PHE A 58 3.26 -11.28 4.97
N VAL A 59 3.25 -10.28 5.87
CA VAL A 59 3.03 -10.52 7.32
C VAL A 59 1.65 -11.13 7.56
N GLY A 60 0.61 -10.62 6.90
CA GLY A 60 -0.74 -11.17 6.98
C GLY A 60 -0.82 -12.62 6.50
N SER A 61 -0.10 -12.96 5.42
CA SER A 61 0.00 -14.33 4.92
C SER A 61 0.74 -15.25 5.90
N ILE A 62 1.87 -14.81 6.47
CA ILE A 62 2.61 -15.55 7.50
C ILE A 62 1.74 -15.79 8.74
N CYS A 63 1.02 -14.78 9.19
CA CYS A 63 0.11 -14.88 10.33
C CYS A 63 -1.03 -15.88 10.06
N ARG A 64 -1.59 -15.91 8.85
CA ARG A 64 -2.61 -16.87 8.45
C ARG A 64 -2.06 -18.31 8.51
N GLU A 65 -0.86 -18.54 7.99
CA GLU A 65 -0.20 -19.86 8.09
C GLU A 65 0.10 -20.27 9.54
N ALA A 66 0.35 -19.31 10.41
CA ALA A 66 0.56 -19.54 11.84
C ALA A 66 -0.75 -19.64 12.66
N GLY A 67 -1.93 -19.52 12.03
CA GLY A 67 -3.22 -19.54 12.71
C GLY A 67 -3.46 -18.36 13.64
N ILE A 68 -2.83 -17.20 13.39
CA ILE A 68 -3.01 -15.97 14.14
C ILE A 68 -4.19 -15.21 13.55
N SER A 69 -5.20 -14.92 14.35
CA SER A 69 -6.33 -14.10 13.93
C SER A 69 -5.88 -12.65 13.73
N THR A 70 -5.93 -12.18 12.47
CA THR A 70 -5.43 -10.86 12.08
C THR A 70 -6.50 -9.97 11.50
N GLY A 71 -6.38 -8.66 11.78
CA GLY A 71 -6.97 -7.57 11.01
C GLY A 71 -5.88 -6.88 10.21
N ILE A 72 -6.13 -6.53 8.95
CA ILE A 72 -5.21 -5.78 8.10
C ILE A 72 -5.92 -4.55 7.58
N PHE A 73 -5.32 -3.39 7.79
CA PHE A 73 -5.76 -2.12 7.23
C PHE A 73 -4.76 -1.64 6.19
N THR A 74 -5.23 -1.43 4.96
CA THR A 74 -4.41 -0.97 3.82
C THR A 74 -5.05 0.20 3.09
N SER A 75 -4.26 0.98 2.37
CA SER A 75 -4.74 2.11 1.57
C SER A 75 -3.85 2.37 0.34
N PRO A 76 -4.45 2.87 -0.76
CA PRO A 76 -5.89 2.94 -1.02
C PRO A 76 -6.48 1.57 -1.44
N HIS A 77 -7.80 1.48 -1.64
CA HIS A 77 -8.45 0.34 -2.30
C HIS A 77 -8.35 0.44 -3.84
N LEU A 78 -8.57 -0.65 -4.52
CA LEU A 78 -8.64 -0.69 -5.99
C LEU A 78 -10.08 -0.54 -6.49
N VAL A 79 -11.01 -1.34 -6.00
CA VAL A 79 -12.40 -1.40 -6.49
C VAL A 79 -13.41 -1.02 -5.42
N SER A 80 -13.30 -1.59 -4.20
CA SER A 80 -14.25 -1.38 -3.11
C SER A 80 -13.54 -0.92 -1.85
N VAL A 81 -14.15 0.02 -1.13
CA VAL A 81 -13.66 0.50 0.17
C VAL A 81 -13.49 -0.62 1.20
N THR A 82 -14.24 -1.73 1.05
CA THR A 82 -14.13 -2.92 1.91
C THR A 82 -12.76 -3.60 1.83
N GLU A 83 -12.03 -3.45 0.71
CA GLU A 83 -10.68 -4.00 0.53
C GLU A 83 -9.68 -3.44 1.55
N ARG A 84 -9.93 -2.24 2.07
CA ARG A 84 -9.07 -1.58 3.06
C ARG A 84 -9.06 -2.29 4.41
N ILE A 85 -10.09 -3.07 4.71
CA ILE A 85 -10.29 -3.72 6.00
C ILE A 85 -10.41 -5.22 5.76
N GLN A 86 -9.35 -5.95 6.05
CA GLN A 86 -9.35 -7.40 5.94
C GLN A 86 -9.39 -8.02 7.33
N ILE A 87 -10.25 -9.00 7.53
CA ILE A 87 -10.39 -9.77 8.77
C ILE A 87 -10.23 -11.25 8.43
N TYR A 88 -9.31 -11.92 9.10
CA TYR A 88 -8.99 -13.33 8.83
C TYR A 88 -8.62 -13.61 7.37
N GLY A 89 -7.90 -12.66 6.72
CA GLY A 89 -7.40 -12.78 5.35
C GLY A 89 -8.43 -12.56 4.25
N ARG A 90 -9.62 -12.02 4.56
CA ARG A 90 -10.66 -11.65 3.60
C ARG A 90 -11.16 -10.23 3.86
N PRO A 91 -11.53 -9.48 2.81
CA PRO A 91 -12.18 -8.19 2.98
C PRO A 91 -13.44 -8.32 3.87
N ILE A 92 -13.70 -7.28 4.65
CA ILE A 92 -14.96 -7.14 5.41
C ILE A 92 -16.14 -7.14 4.43
N THR A 93 -17.26 -7.74 4.79
CA THR A 93 -18.46 -7.72 3.95
C THR A 93 -19.09 -6.32 3.92
N GLU A 94 -19.88 -6.03 2.89
CA GLU A 94 -20.59 -4.76 2.77
C GLU A 94 -21.52 -4.50 3.97
N ASP A 95 -22.21 -5.53 4.45
CA ASP A 95 -23.10 -5.44 5.60
C ASP A 95 -22.31 -5.15 6.89
N GLU A 96 -21.21 -5.88 7.14
CA GLU A 96 -20.34 -5.63 8.29
C GLU A 96 -19.74 -4.22 8.24
N PHE A 97 -19.28 -3.79 7.06
CA PHE A 97 -18.76 -2.44 6.85
C PHE A 97 -19.81 -1.38 7.22
N ALA A 98 -21.05 -1.54 6.73
CA ALA A 98 -22.14 -0.60 7.01
C ALA A 98 -22.45 -0.48 8.50
N VAL A 99 -22.42 -1.59 9.24
CA VAL A 99 -22.63 -1.60 10.71
C VAL A 99 -21.56 -0.77 11.43
N TYR A 100 -20.29 -0.97 11.10
CA TYR A 100 -19.21 -0.22 11.75
C TYR A 100 -19.14 1.23 11.28
N ALA A 101 -19.43 1.51 10.02
CA ALA A 101 -19.52 2.86 9.47
C ALA A 101 -20.63 3.68 10.17
N ASP A 102 -21.78 3.06 10.41
CA ASP A 102 -22.91 3.68 11.15
C ASP A 102 -22.51 4.04 12.57
N LYS A 103 -21.85 3.10 13.27
CA LYS A 103 -21.37 3.31 14.64
C LYS A 103 -20.34 4.45 14.73
N VAL A 104 -19.40 4.52 13.80
CA VAL A 104 -18.36 5.57 13.76
C VAL A 104 -18.96 6.93 13.39
N ARG A 105 -19.89 6.97 12.43
CA ARG A 105 -20.64 8.18 12.09
C ARG A 105 -21.37 8.73 13.30
N ASP A 106 -22.16 7.90 13.99
CA ASP A 106 -22.97 8.33 15.13
C ASP A 106 -22.09 8.87 16.27
N ALA A 107 -20.97 8.21 16.57
CA ALA A 107 -19.98 8.72 17.52
C ALA A 107 -19.40 10.08 17.08
N SER A 108 -19.05 10.23 15.81
CA SER A 108 -18.53 11.47 15.24
C SER A 108 -19.54 12.62 15.33
N GLU A 109 -20.80 12.37 14.97
CA GLU A 109 -21.87 13.38 15.02
C GLU A 109 -22.20 13.80 16.46
N ASN A 110 -22.22 12.85 17.41
CA ASN A 110 -22.41 13.14 18.84
C ASN A 110 -21.29 14.03 19.38
N LEU A 111 -20.03 13.69 19.09
CA LEU A 111 -18.87 14.49 19.50
C LEU A 111 -18.92 15.92 18.96
N LEU A 112 -19.35 16.09 17.73
CA LEU A 112 -19.50 17.40 17.10
C LEU A 112 -20.65 18.19 17.74
N ALA A 113 -21.79 17.55 17.98
CA ALA A 113 -22.96 18.18 18.61
C ALA A 113 -22.66 18.63 20.05
N ASP A 114 -21.87 17.85 20.80
CA ASP A 114 -21.43 18.13 22.16
C ASP A 114 -20.28 19.15 22.23
N GLY A 115 -19.74 19.61 21.10
CA GLY A 115 -18.60 20.52 21.03
C GLY A 115 -17.29 19.92 21.54
N ARG A 116 -17.15 18.60 21.59
CA ARG A 116 -15.94 17.87 22.02
C ARG A 116 -14.90 17.78 20.92
N ILE A 117 -15.31 17.96 19.67
CA ILE A 117 -14.45 18.17 18.50
C ILE A 117 -14.93 19.41 17.75
N GLU A 118 -14.01 20.18 17.17
CA GLU A 118 -14.31 21.42 16.47
C GLU A 118 -14.87 21.17 15.04
N TYR A 119 -14.43 20.06 14.43
CA TYR A 119 -14.81 19.69 13.08
C TYR A 119 -14.94 18.18 12.94
N ARG A 120 -15.77 17.76 12.00
CA ARG A 120 -15.98 16.36 11.67
C ARG A 120 -14.66 15.67 11.30
N PRO A 121 -14.35 14.46 11.83
CA PRO A 121 -13.20 13.68 11.43
C PRO A 121 -13.20 13.42 9.91
N THR A 122 -12.03 13.47 9.31
CA THR A 122 -11.82 13.30 7.87
C THR A 122 -12.17 11.89 7.39
N PHE A 123 -12.27 11.69 6.07
CA PHE A 123 -12.44 10.37 5.47
C PHE A 123 -11.44 9.35 6.03
N PHE A 124 -10.14 9.71 6.06
CA PHE A 124 -9.11 8.77 6.49
C PHE A 124 -9.15 8.49 8.01
N GLU A 125 -9.49 9.46 8.84
CA GLU A 125 -9.72 9.24 10.26
C GLU A 125 -10.91 8.33 10.52
N GLN A 126 -12.03 8.52 9.81
CA GLN A 126 -13.21 7.69 9.97
C GLN A 126 -12.99 6.26 9.47
N ILE A 127 -12.39 6.07 8.29
CA ILE A 127 -12.13 4.71 7.79
C ILE A 127 -11.13 3.95 8.68
N THR A 128 -10.16 4.67 9.28
CA THR A 128 -9.25 4.09 10.29
C THR A 128 -10.03 3.67 11.55
N ALA A 129 -10.93 4.52 12.07
CA ALA A 129 -11.75 4.19 13.22
C ALA A 129 -12.70 3.01 12.94
N ILE A 130 -13.27 2.93 11.73
CA ILE A 130 -14.09 1.79 11.27
C ILE A 130 -13.26 0.50 11.32
N ALA A 131 -12.03 0.52 10.77
CA ALA A 131 -11.15 -0.64 10.77
C ALA A 131 -10.81 -1.10 12.19
N LEU A 132 -10.36 -0.19 13.05
CA LEU A 132 -9.99 -0.51 14.44
C LEU A 132 -11.17 -1.05 15.23
N THR A 133 -12.38 -0.50 15.02
CA THR A 133 -13.61 -0.98 15.68
C THR A 133 -14.03 -2.35 15.16
N ALA A 134 -13.91 -2.58 13.84
CA ALA A 134 -14.22 -3.87 13.23
C ALA A 134 -13.26 -4.97 13.73
N PHE A 135 -11.97 -4.66 13.86
CA PHE A 135 -10.98 -5.58 14.41
C PHE A 135 -11.30 -6.00 15.84
N ALA A 136 -11.66 -5.04 16.71
CA ALA A 136 -12.08 -5.33 18.07
C ALA A 136 -13.36 -6.19 18.08
N GLY A 137 -14.36 -5.86 17.26
CA GLY A 137 -15.60 -6.61 17.15
C GLY A 137 -15.42 -8.04 16.65
N ALA A 138 -14.44 -8.27 15.78
CA ALA A 138 -14.09 -9.60 15.29
C ALA A 138 -13.17 -10.39 16.23
N GLY A 139 -12.66 -9.78 17.32
CA GLY A 139 -11.77 -10.43 18.27
C GLY A 139 -10.42 -10.82 17.65
N VAL A 140 -9.87 -10.01 16.76
CA VAL A 140 -8.53 -10.26 16.22
C VAL A 140 -7.48 -10.15 17.34
N ARG A 141 -6.39 -10.89 17.22
CA ARG A 141 -5.27 -10.85 18.16
C ARG A 141 -4.15 -9.91 17.73
N LEU A 142 -4.10 -9.61 16.45
CA LEU A 142 -3.10 -8.74 15.82
C LEU A 142 -3.75 -7.84 14.78
N ALA A 143 -3.46 -6.54 14.79
CA ALA A 143 -3.75 -5.63 13.70
C ALA A 143 -2.47 -5.22 12.96
N ILE A 144 -2.50 -5.23 11.63
CA ILE A 144 -1.42 -4.79 10.74
C ILE A 144 -1.93 -3.53 10.05
N LEU A 145 -1.32 -2.38 10.33
CA LEU A 145 -1.79 -1.06 9.94
C LEU A 145 -0.83 -0.43 8.93
N GLU A 146 -1.23 -0.29 7.69
CA GLU A 146 -0.52 0.50 6.69
C GLU A 146 -0.79 1.99 6.91
N THR A 147 0.26 2.82 7.00
CA THR A 147 0.10 4.29 7.02
C THR A 147 -0.41 4.78 5.67
N GLY A 148 -1.37 5.70 5.70
CA GLY A 148 -1.86 6.36 4.48
C GLY A 148 -0.85 7.35 3.93
N LEU A 149 -0.42 8.31 4.76
CA LEU A 149 0.52 9.35 4.36
C LEU A 149 1.46 9.75 5.52
N GLY A 150 2.76 9.75 5.24
CA GLY A 150 3.76 10.13 6.24
C GLY A 150 3.86 9.11 7.36
N GLY A 151 3.52 9.50 8.56
CA GLY A 151 3.52 8.71 9.80
C GLY A 151 3.15 9.57 11.00
N ARG A 152 3.84 10.69 11.23
CA ARG A 152 3.70 11.54 12.43
C ARG A 152 2.25 11.95 12.74
N LEU A 153 1.49 12.31 11.73
CA LEU A 153 0.11 12.78 11.84
C LEU A 153 -0.88 11.87 11.10
N ASP A 154 -0.44 10.66 10.72
CA ASP A 154 -1.30 9.67 10.09
C ASP A 154 -2.29 9.10 11.12
N ALA A 155 -3.55 8.94 10.73
CA ALA A 155 -4.59 8.47 11.65
C ALA A 155 -4.27 7.11 12.28
N THR A 156 -3.55 6.22 11.56
CA THR A 156 -3.14 4.93 12.09
C THR A 156 -2.18 5.05 13.28
N THR A 157 -1.45 6.16 13.41
CA THR A 157 -0.53 6.42 14.53
C THR A 157 -1.30 6.66 15.84
N ALA A 158 -2.56 7.09 15.78
CA ALA A 158 -3.41 7.19 16.96
C ALA A 158 -3.69 5.83 17.62
N ALA A 159 -3.53 4.72 16.91
CA ALA A 159 -3.67 3.39 17.46
C ALA A 159 -2.58 3.00 18.47
N GLY A 160 -1.40 3.67 18.46
CA GLY A 160 -0.29 3.40 19.38
C GLY A 160 0.28 2.00 19.21
N ALA A 161 0.81 1.69 18.01
CA ALA A 161 1.30 0.35 17.69
C ALA A 161 2.58 0.00 18.44
N GLU A 162 2.66 -1.19 19.02
CA GLU A 162 3.80 -1.69 19.78
C GLU A 162 4.99 -2.08 18.88
N ILE A 163 4.71 -2.35 17.60
CA ILE A 163 5.72 -2.75 16.61
C ILE A 163 5.66 -1.76 15.44
N ALA A 164 6.78 -1.14 15.12
CA ALA A 164 6.93 -0.20 14.01
C ALA A 164 7.81 -0.80 12.91
N ALA A 165 7.37 -0.71 11.66
CA ALA A 165 8.16 -1.10 10.49
C ALA A 165 8.33 0.08 9.54
N ILE A 166 9.57 0.31 9.09
CA ILE A 166 9.88 1.31 8.07
C ILE A 166 10.36 0.57 6.82
N THR A 167 9.57 0.63 5.75
CA THR A 167 9.97 0.14 4.43
C THR A 167 10.82 1.18 3.70
N GLN A 168 11.21 0.93 2.46
CA GLN A 168 12.02 1.87 1.69
C GLN A 168 11.39 3.28 1.64
N ILE A 169 12.20 4.29 1.96
CA ILE A 169 11.85 5.71 1.84
C ILE A 169 12.47 6.27 0.56
N ASP A 170 11.66 6.99 -0.21
CA ASP A 170 12.04 7.68 -1.42
C ASP A 170 11.18 8.94 -1.60
N PHE A 171 11.41 9.70 -2.66
CA PHE A 171 10.59 10.87 -3.00
C PHE A 171 9.18 10.46 -3.41
N ASP A 172 8.21 10.92 -2.67
CA ASP A 172 6.78 10.91 -2.98
C ASP A 172 6.07 11.91 -2.07
N HIS A 173 4.92 12.43 -2.51
CA HIS A 173 4.10 13.36 -1.74
C HIS A 173 4.88 14.57 -1.18
N GLN A 174 5.83 15.11 -1.97
CA GLN A 174 6.71 16.20 -1.55
C GLN A 174 5.96 17.48 -1.14
N GLU A 175 4.77 17.70 -1.68
CA GLU A 175 3.90 18.80 -1.31
C GLU A 175 3.49 18.76 0.18
N TYR A 176 3.37 17.56 0.77
CA TYR A 176 2.89 17.34 2.14
C TYR A 176 3.99 16.94 3.12
N LEU A 177 4.97 16.16 2.66
CA LEU A 177 5.96 15.53 3.52
C LEU A 177 7.31 16.25 3.54
N GLY A 178 7.52 17.22 2.63
CA GLY A 178 8.78 17.97 2.49
C GLY A 178 9.50 17.70 1.19
N GLN A 179 10.48 18.55 0.90
CA GLN A 179 11.20 18.59 -0.39
C GLN A 179 12.49 17.74 -0.38
N THR A 180 12.89 17.24 0.79
CA THR A 180 14.10 16.45 0.98
C THR A 180 13.78 15.07 1.53
N LEU A 181 14.66 14.10 1.25
CA LEU A 181 14.54 12.76 1.84
C LEU A 181 14.61 12.77 3.37
N THR A 182 15.35 13.70 3.94
CA THR A 182 15.43 13.88 5.41
C THR A 182 14.09 14.30 6.00
N GLU A 183 13.38 15.25 5.37
CA GLU A 183 12.03 15.67 5.80
C GLU A 183 11.04 14.52 5.69
N ILE A 184 10.98 13.84 4.53
CA ILE A 184 10.11 12.70 4.29
C ILE A 184 10.39 11.57 5.29
N ALA A 185 11.67 11.28 5.55
CA ALA A 185 12.09 10.28 6.53
C ALA A 185 11.70 10.66 7.96
N SER A 186 11.76 11.95 8.30
CA SER A 186 11.35 12.45 9.62
C SER A 186 9.85 12.21 9.87
N GLU A 187 9.01 12.51 8.88
CA GLU A 187 7.58 12.26 8.98
C GLU A 187 7.25 10.76 9.14
N LYS A 188 7.96 9.89 8.39
CA LYS A 188 7.71 8.45 8.42
C LYS A 188 8.29 7.79 9.67
N ALA A 189 9.51 8.15 10.09
CA ALA A 189 10.14 7.59 11.26
C ALA A 189 9.47 8.02 12.59
N ALA A 190 8.56 8.98 12.56
CA ALA A 190 7.82 9.41 13.73
C ALA A 190 6.85 8.36 14.29
N ILE A 191 6.55 7.28 13.55
CA ILE A 191 5.81 6.12 14.07
C ILE A 191 6.63 5.32 15.09
N ILE A 192 7.94 5.51 15.12
CA ILE A 192 8.84 4.93 16.12
C ILE A 192 8.71 5.77 17.41
N HIS A 193 8.17 5.19 18.45
CA HIS A 193 8.00 5.82 19.77
C HIS A 193 8.72 5.01 20.85
N ASP A 194 8.78 5.56 22.05
CA ASP A 194 9.39 4.89 23.19
C ASP A 194 8.79 3.51 23.45
N GLY A 195 9.63 2.51 23.65
CA GLY A 195 9.23 1.12 23.87
C GLY A 195 8.80 0.35 22.61
N SER A 196 8.80 0.94 21.41
CA SER A 196 8.50 0.21 20.18
C SER A 196 9.54 -0.86 19.87
N ALA A 197 9.11 -2.05 19.45
CA ALA A 197 9.96 -2.96 18.69
C ALA A 197 10.03 -2.45 17.24
N VAL A 198 11.24 -2.34 16.67
CA VAL A 198 11.43 -1.66 15.39
C VAL A 198 12.10 -2.55 14.37
N VAL A 199 11.53 -2.59 13.15
CA VAL A 199 12.13 -3.21 11.97
C VAL A 199 12.33 -2.15 10.89
N VAL A 200 13.51 -2.10 10.29
CA VAL A 200 13.85 -1.14 9.23
C VAL A 200 14.32 -1.89 7.99
N GLY A 201 13.64 -1.73 6.88
CA GLY A 201 14.09 -2.21 5.56
C GLY A 201 15.29 -1.43 5.03
N GLY A 202 15.90 -1.92 3.95
CA GLY A 202 17.01 -1.23 3.28
C GLY A 202 16.68 0.22 2.94
N GLN A 203 17.60 1.14 3.26
CA GLN A 203 17.40 2.58 3.09
C GLN A 203 18.54 3.19 2.27
N ASN A 204 18.27 4.29 1.58
CA ASN A 204 19.33 5.15 1.12
C ASN A 204 20.07 5.79 2.32
N HIS A 205 21.27 6.31 2.06
CA HIS A 205 22.16 6.84 3.12
C HIS A 205 21.49 7.95 3.95
N GLU A 206 20.77 8.86 3.30
CA GLU A 206 20.18 10.04 3.95
C GLU A 206 19.03 9.65 4.89
N ALA A 207 18.05 8.90 4.39
CA ALA A 207 16.94 8.39 5.20
C ALA A 207 17.44 7.47 6.33
N GLY A 208 18.37 6.56 6.03
CA GLY A 208 18.97 5.67 7.01
C GLY A 208 19.69 6.41 8.13
N THR A 209 20.36 7.52 7.82
CA THR A 209 21.03 8.36 8.84
C THR A 209 20.02 9.00 9.79
N LEU A 210 18.90 9.52 9.26
CA LEU A 210 17.85 10.10 10.09
C LEU A 210 17.19 9.04 10.97
N ILE A 211 16.87 7.86 10.42
CA ILE A 211 16.24 6.77 11.18
C ILE A 211 17.17 6.33 12.32
N ARG A 212 18.48 6.11 12.06
CA ARG A 212 19.46 5.78 13.10
C ARG A 212 19.53 6.84 14.20
N LYS A 213 19.46 8.14 13.83
CA LYS A 213 19.41 9.23 14.81
C LYS A 213 18.16 9.13 15.69
N ARG A 214 17.00 8.84 15.11
CA ARG A 214 15.74 8.65 15.86
C ARG A 214 15.83 7.47 16.82
N LEU A 215 16.34 6.33 16.37
CA LEU A 215 16.55 5.14 17.19
C LEU A 215 17.50 5.42 18.37
N ALA A 216 18.62 6.11 18.11
CA ALA A 216 19.57 6.48 19.15
C ALA A 216 18.95 7.43 20.20
N GLN A 217 18.12 8.40 19.77
CA GLN A 217 17.41 9.31 20.69
C GLN A 217 16.47 8.58 21.65
N LEU A 218 15.88 7.47 21.20
CA LEU A 218 14.95 6.65 21.98
C LEU A 218 15.62 5.46 22.68
N GLY A 219 16.93 5.24 22.45
CA GLY A 219 17.65 4.08 23.01
C GLY A 219 17.14 2.75 22.45
N ILE A 220 16.61 2.73 21.23
CA ILE A 220 16.02 1.54 20.61
C ILE A 220 17.05 0.89 19.69
N GLU A 221 17.21 -0.43 19.83
CA GLU A 221 17.94 -1.28 18.89
C GLU A 221 16.93 -1.87 17.89
N ALA A 222 17.08 -1.51 16.61
CA ALA A 222 16.20 -1.97 15.54
C ALA A 222 16.76 -3.22 14.84
N ARG A 223 15.89 -4.04 14.33
CA ARG A 223 16.25 -5.14 13.40
C ARG A 223 16.32 -4.58 11.99
N LEU A 224 17.42 -4.82 11.29
CA LEU A 224 17.69 -4.21 10.00
C LEU A 224 17.53 -5.23 8.85
N GLY A 225 16.85 -4.87 7.79
CA GLY A 225 16.74 -5.68 6.58
C GLY A 225 18.12 -5.97 5.96
N ASP A 226 19.07 -5.05 6.13
CA ASP A 226 20.44 -5.23 5.64
C ASP A 226 21.20 -6.35 6.35
N ASP A 227 20.77 -6.79 7.55
CA ASP A 227 21.34 -7.92 8.28
C ASP A 227 20.80 -9.28 7.77
N VAL A 228 19.82 -9.28 6.86
CA VAL A 228 19.26 -10.49 6.25
C VAL A 228 20.01 -10.79 4.97
N SER A 229 20.79 -11.86 4.94
CA SER A 229 21.44 -12.31 3.72
C SER A 229 20.45 -13.10 2.84
N VAL A 230 20.60 -12.96 1.52
CA VAL A 230 19.73 -13.59 0.52
C VAL A 230 20.56 -14.30 -0.52
N GLU A 231 20.23 -15.56 -0.74
CA GLU A 231 20.72 -16.36 -1.86
C GLU A 231 19.51 -16.72 -2.73
N ALA A 232 19.61 -16.43 -4.02
CA ALA A 232 18.56 -16.76 -4.99
C ALA A 232 19.18 -17.47 -6.18
N ASP A 233 18.67 -18.65 -6.50
CA ASP A 233 19.10 -19.44 -7.64
C ASP A 233 17.89 -20.09 -8.33
N GLY A 234 18.12 -20.93 -9.32
CA GLY A 234 17.04 -21.62 -10.06
C GLY A 234 16.18 -22.56 -9.20
N SER A 235 16.58 -22.87 -7.97
CA SER A 235 15.83 -23.75 -7.04
C SER A 235 14.92 -22.97 -6.08
N GLY A 236 15.15 -21.67 -5.90
CA GLY A 236 14.36 -20.82 -5.00
C GLY A 236 15.13 -19.66 -4.39
N ILE A 237 14.59 -19.12 -3.32
CA ILE A 237 15.14 -18.00 -2.56
C ILE A 237 15.33 -18.43 -1.11
N ARG A 238 16.53 -18.24 -0.60
CA ARG A 238 16.91 -18.51 0.80
C ARG A 238 17.24 -17.21 1.49
N PHE A 239 16.59 -16.96 2.63
CA PHE A 239 16.88 -15.86 3.54
C PHE A 239 17.54 -16.42 4.78
N THR A 240 18.61 -15.79 5.23
CA THR A 240 19.30 -16.15 6.49
C THR A 240 19.35 -14.92 7.38
N THR A 241 18.82 -15.07 8.60
CA THR A 241 18.87 -14.07 9.67
C THR A 241 19.83 -14.54 10.78
N ALA A 242 19.96 -13.78 11.84
CA ALA A 242 20.69 -14.20 13.04
C ALA A 242 19.99 -15.35 13.80
N PHE A 243 18.70 -15.60 13.52
CA PHE A 243 17.89 -16.59 14.27
C PHE A 243 17.69 -17.90 13.50
N ASP A 244 17.40 -17.82 12.19
CA ASP A 244 17.06 -19.02 11.40
C ASP A 244 17.26 -18.79 9.89
N ARG A 245 16.96 -19.84 9.11
CA ARG A 245 16.94 -19.84 7.65
C ARG A 245 15.54 -20.12 7.14
N TYR A 246 15.14 -19.36 6.13
CA TYR A 246 13.82 -19.46 5.52
C TYR A 246 13.97 -19.69 4.03
N GLU A 247 13.32 -20.72 3.51
CA GLU A 247 13.39 -21.08 2.11
C GLU A 247 12.00 -21.00 1.47
N ALA A 248 11.93 -20.36 0.33
CA ALA A 248 10.74 -20.33 -0.50
C ALA A 248 11.10 -20.66 -1.94
N SER A 249 10.36 -21.56 -2.58
CA SER A 249 10.56 -21.87 -4.00
C SER A 249 10.34 -20.62 -4.88
N ARG A 250 9.50 -19.73 -4.43
CA ARG A 250 9.23 -18.40 -5.00
C ARG A 250 8.55 -17.51 -3.96
N LEU A 251 8.60 -16.22 -4.16
CA LEU A 251 7.71 -15.30 -3.44
C LEU A 251 6.32 -15.26 -4.09
N GLY A 252 5.29 -15.10 -3.30
CA GLY A 252 3.91 -14.94 -3.76
C GLY A 252 3.67 -13.62 -4.49
N LEU A 253 4.51 -12.61 -4.21
CA LEU A 253 4.54 -11.32 -4.90
C LEU A 253 5.71 -11.28 -5.88
N ALA A 254 5.45 -10.87 -7.12
CA ALA A 254 6.44 -10.85 -8.20
C ALA A 254 7.35 -9.61 -8.14
N GLY A 255 8.53 -9.72 -8.74
CA GLY A 255 9.53 -8.64 -8.87
C GLY A 255 10.62 -8.68 -7.81
N ARG A 256 11.86 -8.34 -8.21
CA ARG A 256 13.04 -8.40 -7.32
C ARG A 256 12.94 -7.50 -6.08
N HIS A 257 12.24 -6.37 -6.20
CA HIS A 257 11.99 -5.46 -5.07
C HIS A 257 11.19 -6.13 -3.94
N GLN A 258 10.46 -7.21 -4.21
CA GLN A 258 9.74 -7.96 -3.19
C GLN A 258 10.67 -8.76 -2.27
N ILE A 259 11.93 -9.00 -2.67
CA ILE A 259 12.95 -9.58 -1.79
C ILE A 259 13.20 -8.66 -0.59
N GLU A 260 13.33 -7.36 -0.82
CA GLU A 260 13.52 -6.39 0.27
C GLU A 260 12.27 -6.28 1.18
N ASN A 261 11.09 -6.35 0.61
CA ASN A 261 9.84 -6.39 1.39
C ASN A 261 9.72 -7.70 2.21
N ALA A 262 10.15 -8.83 1.65
CA ALA A 262 10.17 -10.11 2.33
C ALA A 262 11.14 -10.13 3.52
N LYS A 263 12.32 -9.50 3.42
CA LYS A 263 13.24 -9.32 4.55
C LYS A 263 12.57 -8.63 5.73
N VAL A 264 11.86 -7.52 5.48
CA VAL A 264 11.10 -6.79 6.50
C VAL A 264 10.03 -7.68 7.12
N ALA A 265 9.29 -8.42 6.28
CA ALA A 265 8.23 -9.32 6.76
C ALA A 265 8.77 -10.48 7.60
N ILE A 266 9.93 -11.05 7.26
CA ILE A 266 10.62 -12.07 8.04
C ILE A 266 10.99 -11.51 9.42
N LEU A 267 11.63 -10.35 9.47
CA LEU A 267 12.03 -9.72 10.73
C LEU A 267 10.83 -9.37 11.61
N LEU A 268 9.72 -8.94 11.02
CA LEU A 268 8.45 -8.73 11.74
C LEU A 268 7.89 -10.05 12.27
N ALA A 269 7.91 -11.12 11.49
CA ALA A 269 7.44 -12.44 11.92
C ALA A 269 8.29 -12.99 13.08
N GLU A 270 9.60 -12.81 13.04
CA GLU A 270 10.49 -13.15 14.15
C GLU A 270 10.22 -12.29 15.39
N THR A 271 9.91 -11.00 15.22
CA THR A 271 9.50 -10.11 16.32
C THR A 271 8.18 -10.59 16.94
N LEU A 272 7.23 -11.02 16.12
CA LEU A 272 5.96 -11.59 16.56
C LEU A 272 6.13 -12.90 17.34
N SER A 273 7.25 -13.61 17.21
CA SER A 273 7.51 -14.86 17.96
C SER A 273 7.61 -14.64 19.48
N SER A 274 7.78 -13.40 19.93
CA SER A 274 7.67 -13.01 21.34
C SER A 274 6.21 -12.99 21.86
N TYR A 275 5.23 -13.01 20.99
CA TYR A 275 3.80 -12.90 21.34
C TYR A 275 2.99 -14.11 20.87
N PHE A 276 3.43 -14.77 19.79
CA PHE A 276 2.73 -15.85 19.11
C PHE A 276 3.69 -16.97 18.72
N THR A 277 3.19 -18.17 18.54
CA THR A 277 3.98 -19.25 17.94
C THR A 277 4.03 -19.07 16.42
N VAL A 278 5.20 -18.73 15.90
CA VAL A 278 5.46 -18.62 14.45
C VAL A 278 6.67 -19.50 14.12
N SER A 279 6.46 -20.55 13.34
CA SER A 279 7.53 -21.46 12.91
C SER A 279 8.19 -20.98 11.61
N SER A 280 9.41 -21.45 11.33
CA SER A 280 10.09 -21.21 10.05
C SER A 280 9.25 -21.71 8.87
N HIS A 281 8.49 -22.78 9.04
CA HIS A 281 7.56 -23.28 8.03
C HIS A 281 6.45 -22.27 7.74
N ASN A 282 5.84 -21.67 8.78
CA ASN A 282 4.81 -20.63 8.59
C ASN A 282 5.35 -19.42 7.83
N ILE A 283 6.60 -19.02 8.13
CA ILE A 283 7.25 -17.90 7.44
C ILE A 283 7.47 -18.25 5.96
N SER A 284 8.08 -19.40 5.67
CA SER A 284 8.34 -19.85 4.30
C SER A 284 7.05 -20.00 3.48
N ALA A 285 6.03 -20.65 4.03
CA ALA A 285 4.74 -20.84 3.38
C ALA A 285 4.02 -19.50 3.16
N GLY A 286 4.00 -18.63 4.18
CA GLY A 286 3.38 -17.33 4.08
C GLY A 286 4.03 -16.41 3.04
N LEU A 287 5.36 -16.45 2.89
CA LEU A 287 6.07 -15.72 1.82
C LEU A 287 5.68 -16.22 0.42
N ALA A 288 5.49 -17.53 0.25
CA ALA A 288 5.12 -18.13 -1.03
C ALA A 288 3.66 -17.88 -1.40
N ASP A 289 2.76 -17.76 -0.41
CA ASP A 289 1.32 -17.66 -0.60
C ASP A 289 0.77 -16.24 -0.51
N ALA A 290 1.60 -15.25 -0.23
CA ALA A 290 1.19 -13.85 -0.16
C ALA A 290 0.56 -13.38 -1.48
N ARG A 291 -0.50 -12.56 -1.38
CA ARG A 291 -1.17 -11.94 -2.52
C ARG A 291 -1.40 -10.46 -2.23
N HIS A 292 -1.19 -9.63 -3.23
CA HIS A 292 -1.47 -8.20 -3.14
C HIS A 292 -2.00 -7.69 -4.50
N PRO A 293 -3.30 -7.47 -4.63
CA PRO A 293 -3.89 -7.03 -5.90
C PRO A 293 -3.23 -5.75 -6.43
N GLY A 294 -3.05 -5.68 -7.75
CA GLY A 294 -2.46 -4.51 -8.43
C GLY A 294 -0.95 -4.33 -8.21
N ARG A 295 -0.23 -5.38 -7.78
CA ARG A 295 1.24 -5.39 -7.67
C ARG A 295 1.81 -6.54 -8.51
N LEU A 296 2.22 -6.21 -9.75
CA LEU A 296 2.67 -7.16 -10.77
C LEU A 296 1.71 -8.37 -10.88
N GLU A 297 0.43 -8.10 -10.74
CA GLU A 297 -0.63 -9.12 -10.75
C GLU A 297 -0.97 -9.52 -12.17
N ARG A 298 -0.89 -10.82 -12.48
CA ARG A 298 -1.28 -11.37 -13.78
C ARG A 298 -2.70 -11.94 -13.76
N GLN A 299 -3.50 -11.54 -14.76
CA GLN A 299 -4.80 -12.11 -15.05
C GLN A 299 -4.89 -12.38 -16.56
N GLY A 300 -4.65 -13.62 -16.97
CA GLY A 300 -4.51 -13.95 -18.38
C GLY A 300 -3.35 -13.19 -19.04
N ARG A 301 -3.66 -12.43 -20.09
CA ARG A 301 -2.68 -11.57 -20.79
C ARG A 301 -2.49 -10.20 -20.15
N PHE A 302 -3.31 -9.84 -19.17
CA PHE A 302 -3.19 -8.58 -18.45
C PHE A 302 -2.18 -8.67 -17.32
N LEU A 303 -1.35 -7.64 -17.20
CA LEU A 303 -0.45 -7.38 -16.08
C LEU A 303 -0.89 -6.07 -15.43
N PHE A 304 -1.23 -6.11 -14.13
CA PHE A 304 -1.65 -4.94 -13.37
C PHE A 304 -0.55 -4.52 -12.41
N ASP A 305 -0.15 -3.27 -12.48
CA ASP A 305 0.81 -2.71 -11.51
C ASP A 305 0.51 -1.24 -11.22
N GLY A 306 0.39 -0.92 -9.94
CA GLY A 306 0.08 0.43 -9.48
C GLY A 306 1.29 1.35 -9.31
N ALA A 307 2.39 1.15 -10.05
CA ALA A 307 3.54 2.06 -10.04
C ALA A 307 3.11 3.48 -10.44
N HIS A 308 3.39 4.46 -9.58
CA HIS A 308 2.94 5.84 -9.73
C HIS A 308 3.99 6.88 -9.26
N ASN A 309 5.20 6.42 -8.96
CA ASN A 309 6.36 7.27 -8.66
C ASN A 309 7.62 6.69 -9.33
N ALA A 310 8.70 7.46 -9.34
CA ALA A 310 9.92 7.12 -10.04
C ALA A 310 10.53 5.78 -9.60
N ALA A 311 10.53 5.48 -8.30
CA ALA A 311 11.06 4.22 -7.77
C ALA A 311 10.17 3.02 -8.13
N GLY A 312 8.84 3.16 -8.05
CA GLY A 312 7.89 2.15 -8.50
C GLY A 312 8.04 1.84 -9.99
N ALA A 313 8.17 2.88 -10.83
CA ALA A 313 8.40 2.72 -12.26
C ALA A 313 9.75 2.03 -12.56
N ALA A 314 10.80 2.31 -11.79
CA ALA A 314 12.08 1.63 -11.94
C ALA A 314 11.97 0.13 -11.58
N ALA A 315 11.26 -0.22 -10.52
CA ALA A 315 11.01 -1.60 -10.12
C ALA A 315 10.18 -2.36 -11.17
N LEU A 316 9.11 -1.72 -11.69
CA LEU A 316 8.29 -2.26 -12.78
C LEU A 316 9.13 -2.44 -14.05
N ARG A 317 9.95 -1.45 -14.42
CA ARG A 317 10.84 -1.54 -15.59
C ARG A 317 11.79 -2.73 -15.49
N ALA A 318 12.42 -2.94 -14.34
CA ALA A 318 13.31 -4.08 -14.12
C ALA A 318 12.58 -5.41 -14.33
N TYR A 319 11.36 -5.53 -13.80
CA TYR A 319 10.53 -6.72 -14.02
C TYR A 319 10.19 -6.92 -15.51
N LEU A 320 9.81 -5.85 -16.22
CA LEU A 320 9.50 -5.93 -17.65
C LEU A 320 10.73 -6.35 -18.48
N ASP A 321 11.92 -5.87 -18.12
CA ASP A 321 13.17 -6.25 -18.80
C ASP A 321 13.53 -7.72 -18.59
N GLU A 322 13.20 -8.29 -17.45
CA GLU A 322 13.49 -9.68 -17.10
C GLU A 322 12.45 -10.67 -17.65
N GLU A 323 11.17 -10.35 -17.52
CA GLU A 323 10.08 -11.30 -17.69
C GLU A 323 9.31 -11.13 -19.00
N ILE A 324 9.34 -9.94 -19.65
CA ILE A 324 8.55 -9.67 -20.85
C ILE A 324 9.47 -9.68 -22.08
N ARG A 325 9.36 -10.75 -22.85
CA ARG A 325 10.14 -10.96 -24.09
C ARG A 325 9.34 -10.64 -25.36
N SER A 326 8.02 -10.67 -25.27
CA SER A 326 7.10 -10.37 -26.38
C SER A 326 6.81 -8.87 -26.48
N SER A 327 6.07 -8.49 -27.52
CA SER A 327 5.52 -7.14 -27.67
C SER A 327 4.69 -6.75 -26.43
N LEU A 328 4.80 -5.50 -26.01
CA LEU A 328 4.11 -4.96 -24.84
C LEU A 328 3.21 -3.81 -25.27
N THR A 329 1.93 -3.91 -24.94
CA THR A 329 1.00 -2.79 -24.97
C THR A 329 0.88 -2.22 -23.56
N ILE A 330 0.99 -0.89 -23.42
CA ILE A 330 0.82 -0.21 -22.13
C ILE A 330 -0.45 0.64 -22.19
N VAL A 331 -1.39 0.39 -21.27
CA VAL A 331 -2.48 1.30 -20.94
C VAL A 331 -2.00 2.13 -19.75
N PHE A 332 -1.93 3.44 -19.91
CA PHE A 332 -1.31 4.34 -18.94
C PHE A 332 -2.22 5.51 -18.57
N ALA A 333 -2.30 5.80 -17.29
CA ALA A 333 -2.86 7.04 -16.75
C ALA A 333 -2.09 7.45 -15.49
N ALA A 334 -2.04 8.74 -15.21
CA ALA A 334 -1.38 9.26 -14.02
C ALA A 334 -2.20 10.39 -13.38
N MET A 335 -1.94 10.64 -12.09
CA MET A 335 -2.48 11.78 -11.36
C MET A 335 -1.60 13.01 -11.61
N ARG A 336 -2.21 14.21 -11.65
CA ARG A 336 -1.54 15.49 -11.99
C ARG A 336 -0.33 15.82 -11.10
N GLU A 337 -0.40 15.42 -9.82
CA GLU A 337 0.64 15.69 -8.82
C GLU A 337 1.87 14.77 -8.91
N LYS A 338 1.91 13.83 -9.86
CA LYS A 338 3.02 12.87 -9.99
C LYS A 338 4.06 13.34 -11.00
N ASP A 339 5.29 12.87 -10.82
CA ASP A 339 6.41 13.10 -11.77
C ASP A 339 6.22 12.20 -13.01
N ILE A 340 5.41 12.68 -13.95
CA ILE A 340 5.03 11.93 -15.14
C ILE A 340 6.21 11.75 -16.08
N ALA A 341 7.11 12.72 -16.16
CA ALA A 341 8.32 12.62 -16.98
C ALA A 341 9.17 11.42 -16.53
N ALA A 342 9.39 11.28 -15.22
CA ALA A 342 10.15 10.16 -14.67
C ALA A 342 9.47 8.80 -14.90
N LEU A 343 8.13 8.74 -14.93
CA LEU A 343 7.37 7.52 -15.27
C LEU A 343 7.51 7.19 -16.76
N ALA A 344 7.29 8.18 -17.63
CA ALA A 344 7.37 8.06 -19.10
C ALA A 344 8.74 7.58 -19.54
N ASP A 345 9.82 8.20 -19.06
CA ASP A 345 11.21 7.85 -19.42
C ASP A 345 11.54 6.37 -19.11
N ARG A 346 10.93 5.81 -18.09
CA ARG A 346 11.17 4.41 -17.70
C ARG A 346 10.28 3.43 -18.44
N LEU A 347 9.02 3.77 -18.69
CA LEU A 347 8.02 2.80 -19.13
C LEU A 347 7.73 2.87 -20.62
N PHE A 348 7.61 4.07 -21.21
CA PHE A 348 7.22 4.23 -22.61
C PHE A 348 8.19 3.57 -23.60
N PRO A 349 9.53 3.59 -23.39
CA PRO A 349 10.47 2.89 -24.30
C PRO A 349 10.29 1.36 -24.36
N LYS A 350 9.48 0.76 -23.46
CA LYS A 350 9.19 -0.68 -23.46
C LYS A 350 7.96 -1.04 -24.27
N ALA A 351 7.11 -0.06 -24.55
CA ALA A 351 5.85 -0.29 -25.27
C ALA A 351 6.07 -0.31 -26.78
N SER A 352 5.37 -1.19 -27.47
CA SER A 352 5.12 -1.09 -28.92
C SER A 352 3.84 -0.32 -29.22
N VAL A 353 2.88 -0.40 -28.29
CA VAL A 353 1.62 0.36 -28.33
C VAL A 353 1.42 1.01 -26.97
N LEU A 354 1.11 2.30 -26.95
CA LEU A 354 0.79 3.08 -25.78
C LEU A 354 -0.65 3.62 -25.91
N VAL A 355 -1.51 3.25 -24.99
CA VAL A 355 -2.88 3.78 -24.91
C VAL A 355 -2.96 4.66 -23.67
N LEU A 356 -3.08 5.95 -23.87
CA LEU A 356 -3.23 6.96 -22.83
C LEU A 356 -4.71 7.18 -22.55
N THR A 357 -5.08 7.24 -21.27
CA THR A 357 -6.47 7.40 -20.84
C THR A 357 -6.56 8.16 -19.53
N SER A 358 -7.78 8.47 -19.09
CA SER A 358 -8.05 9.12 -17.81
C SER A 358 -9.10 8.32 -17.03
N PRO A 359 -8.76 7.79 -15.82
CA PRO A 359 -9.77 7.17 -14.95
C PRO A 359 -10.73 8.22 -14.39
N ASP A 360 -11.92 7.77 -13.96
CA ASP A 360 -12.94 8.64 -13.34
C ASP A 360 -12.47 9.14 -11.96
N ASN A 361 -11.57 10.10 -11.98
CA ASN A 361 -11.01 10.74 -10.80
C ASN A 361 -10.67 12.21 -11.11
N PRO A 362 -11.10 13.18 -10.30
CA PRO A 362 -10.86 14.61 -10.58
C PRO A 362 -9.38 15.03 -10.57
N ARG A 363 -8.48 14.21 -10.02
CA ARG A 363 -7.03 14.42 -10.03
C ARG A 363 -6.34 13.79 -11.24
N ALA A 364 -7.05 13.02 -12.04
CA ALA A 364 -6.46 12.38 -13.22
C ALA A 364 -6.01 13.44 -14.23
N MET A 365 -4.84 13.19 -14.84
CA MET A 365 -4.38 13.99 -15.96
C MET A 365 -5.12 13.54 -17.23
N PRO A 366 -5.66 14.46 -18.04
CA PRO A 366 -6.26 14.14 -19.34
C PRO A 366 -5.28 13.44 -20.28
N ALA A 367 -5.80 12.57 -21.15
CA ALA A 367 -4.98 11.81 -22.10
C ALA A 367 -4.16 12.71 -23.04
N GLU A 368 -4.71 13.85 -23.45
CA GLU A 368 -4.04 14.84 -24.31
C GLU A 368 -2.82 15.46 -23.63
N GLU A 369 -2.92 15.78 -22.33
CA GLU A 369 -1.79 16.31 -21.57
C GLU A 369 -0.72 15.22 -21.35
N LEU A 370 -1.13 13.95 -21.13
CA LEU A 370 -0.21 12.81 -21.05
C LEU A 370 0.54 12.56 -22.36
N ALA A 371 -0.09 12.84 -23.50
CA ALA A 371 0.52 12.66 -24.82
C ALA A 371 1.73 13.56 -25.04
N GLU A 372 1.82 14.71 -24.39
CA GLU A 372 3.00 15.58 -24.46
C GLU A 372 4.28 14.87 -24.00
N PHE A 373 4.16 13.97 -23.02
CA PHE A 373 5.28 13.16 -22.54
C PHE A 373 5.64 11.99 -23.47
N ALA A 374 4.79 11.66 -24.44
CA ALA A 374 5.04 10.61 -25.42
C ALA A 374 5.70 11.11 -26.72
N VAL A 375 5.75 12.43 -26.96
CA VAL A 375 6.27 13.02 -28.21
C VAL A 375 7.69 12.56 -28.54
N GLY A 376 8.56 12.43 -27.55
CA GLY A 376 9.95 11.97 -27.72
C GLY A 376 10.13 10.52 -28.17
N TYR A 377 9.05 9.73 -28.16
CA TYR A 377 9.05 8.29 -28.48
C TYR A 377 8.27 7.95 -29.76
N SER A 378 7.70 8.93 -30.45
CA SER A 378 6.75 8.77 -31.57
C SER A 378 7.30 7.96 -32.76
N ASP A 379 8.62 7.94 -32.98
CA ASP A 379 9.24 7.19 -34.06
C ASP A 379 9.24 5.65 -33.84
N GLN A 380 9.03 5.21 -32.60
CA GLN A 380 9.11 3.80 -32.21
C GLN A 380 7.85 3.26 -31.56
N LEU A 381 6.86 4.14 -31.29
CA LEU A 381 5.72 3.86 -30.45
C LEU A 381 4.43 4.34 -31.12
N SER A 382 3.45 3.44 -31.26
CA SER A 382 2.09 3.82 -31.67
C SER A 382 1.32 4.33 -30.45
N VAL A 383 0.88 5.60 -30.49
CA VAL A 383 0.18 6.25 -29.37
C VAL A 383 -1.30 6.43 -29.71
N TYR A 384 -2.16 6.02 -28.81
CA TYR A 384 -3.63 6.17 -28.89
C TYR A 384 -4.13 6.91 -27.66
N LEU A 385 -5.16 7.76 -27.83
CA LEU A 385 -5.76 8.56 -26.78
C LEU A 385 -7.23 8.17 -26.61
N THR A 386 -7.68 8.05 -25.37
CA THR A 386 -9.09 7.79 -25.05
C THR A 386 -9.49 8.55 -23.79
N ASP A 387 -10.76 8.94 -23.72
CA ASP A 387 -11.34 9.62 -22.55
C ASP A 387 -11.79 8.64 -21.46
N ARG A 388 -11.94 7.36 -21.79
CA ARG A 388 -12.49 6.35 -20.88
C ARG A 388 -11.62 5.11 -20.84
N VAL A 389 -11.46 4.57 -19.65
CA VAL A 389 -10.67 3.35 -19.42
C VAL A 389 -11.20 2.14 -20.19
N ARG A 390 -12.52 2.03 -20.37
CA ARG A 390 -13.13 0.95 -21.17
C ARG A 390 -12.62 0.97 -22.61
N ASP A 391 -12.68 2.13 -23.25
CA ASP A 391 -12.25 2.29 -24.65
C ASP A 391 -10.74 2.00 -24.78
N ALA A 392 -9.95 2.39 -23.76
CA ALA A 392 -8.52 2.07 -23.71
C ALA A 392 -8.26 0.57 -23.65
N ILE A 393 -9.05 -0.17 -22.86
CA ILE A 393 -8.94 -1.63 -22.75
C ILE A 393 -9.32 -2.29 -24.08
N ASP A 394 -10.40 -1.86 -24.72
CA ASP A 394 -10.89 -2.39 -25.98
C ASP A 394 -9.83 -2.19 -27.09
N ILE A 395 -9.27 -0.99 -27.23
CA ILE A 395 -8.17 -0.69 -28.16
C ILE A 395 -6.94 -1.54 -27.85
N ALA A 396 -6.54 -1.63 -26.57
CA ALA A 396 -5.39 -2.44 -26.19
C ALA A 396 -5.59 -3.92 -26.52
N GLN A 397 -6.79 -4.46 -26.36
CA GLN A 397 -7.11 -5.84 -26.71
C GLN A 397 -7.09 -6.09 -28.22
N GLU A 398 -7.58 -5.13 -29.02
CA GLU A 398 -7.61 -5.21 -30.48
C GLU A 398 -6.20 -5.16 -31.09
N LEU A 399 -5.37 -4.25 -30.58
CA LEU A 399 -4.04 -3.98 -31.16
C LEU A 399 -2.95 -4.94 -30.65
N THR A 400 -3.19 -5.64 -29.54
CA THR A 400 -2.16 -6.51 -28.94
C THR A 400 -2.28 -7.94 -29.50
N PRO A 401 -1.23 -8.52 -30.08
CA PRO A 401 -1.21 -9.93 -30.50
C PRO A 401 -1.60 -10.88 -29.37
N GLY A 402 -2.20 -12.02 -29.67
CA GLY A 402 -2.82 -12.93 -28.70
C GLY A 402 -1.90 -13.47 -27.60
N ASP A 403 -0.60 -13.59 -27.89
CA ASP A 403 0.46 -14.07 -26.99
C ASP A 403 1.23 -12.96 -26.25
N SER A 404 0.87 -11.70 -26.52
CA SER A 404 1.55 -10.53 -25.97
C SER A 404 0.87 -10.01 -24.70
N THR A 405 1.60 -9.25 -23.90
CA THR A 405 1.15 -8.71 -22.61
C THR A 405 0.52 -7.33 -22.77
N ILE A 406 -0.57 -7.09 -22.08
CA ILE A 406 -1.17 -5.77 -21.87
C ILE A 406 -0.87 -5.36 -20.42
N LEU A 407 -0.04 -4.34 -20.25
CA LEU A 407 0.26 -3.75 -18.94
C LEU A 407 -0.71 -2.59 -18.67
N ILE A 408 -1.34 -2.59 -17.51
CA ILE A 408 -2.17 -1.49 -17.02
C ILE A 408 -1.46 -0.88 -15.81
N THR A 409 -1.01 0.40 -15.93
CA THR A 409 -0.13 1.01 -14.94
C THR A 409 -0.18 2.55 -14.92
N GLY A 410 0.55 3.15 -13.98
CA GLY A 410 0.70 4.59 -13.78
C GLY A 410 -0.21 5.14 -12.67
N SER A 411 -1.27 4.43 -12.31
CA SER A 411 -2.17 4.81 -11.22
C SER A 411 -2.91 3.61 -10.65
N LEU A 412 -3.06 3.55 -9.33
CA LEU A 412 -3.95 2.58 -8.67
C LEU A 412 -5.42 2.77 -9.06
N TYR A 413 -5.85 4.00 -9.34
CA TYR A 413 -7.23 4.28 -9.81
C TYR A 413 -7.48 3.68 -11.19
N LEU A 414 -6.52 3.81 -12.12
CA LEU A 414 -6.61 3.15 -13.43
C LEU A 414 -6.68 1.62 -13.28
N VAL A 415 -5.81 1.04 -12.46
CA VAL A 415 -5.79 -0.40 -12.20
C VAL A 415 -7.13 -0.86 -11.62
N GLY A 416 -7.69 -0.13 -10.65
CA GLY A 416 -8.97 -0.44 -10.03
C GLY A 416 -10.13 -0.40 -11.02
N GLU A 417 -10.24 0.68 -11.82
CA GLU A 417 -11.29 0.83 -12.82
C GLU A 417 -11.19 -0.26 -13.91
N ALA A 418 -9.98 -0.53 -14.38
CA ALA A 418 -9.75 -1.59 -15.37
C ALA A 418 -10.14 -2.98 -14.83
N LYS A 419 -9.80 -3.30 -13.58
CA LYS A 419 -10.20 -4.57 -12.95
C LYS A 419 -11.73 -4.68 -12.81
N LYS A 420 -12.40 -3.59 -12.46
CA LYS A 420 -13.87 -3.55 -12.39
C LYS A 420 -14.50 -3.81 -13.77
N ILE A 421 -13.92 -3.26 -14.83
CA ILE A 421 -14.41 -3.45 -16.21
C ILE A 421 -14.20 -4.90 -16.68
N LEU A 422 -13.05 -5.50 -16.39
CA LEU A 422 -12.68 -6.84 -16.85
C LEU A 422 -13.33 -7.97 -16.05
N ASN A 423 -13.84 -7.70 -14.86
CA ASN A 423 -14.53 -8.68 -14.00
C ASN A 423 -16.07 -8.64 -14.15
N ASN A 424 -16.62 -7.66 -14.90
CA ASN A 424 -18.04 -7.54 -15.27
C ASN A 424 -18.28 -8.06 -16.70
#